data_01dfdd9b54415d5fd7c284d8bdab8b38
#
_entry.id   01dfdd9b54415d5fd7c284d8bdab8b38
#
_cell.length_a   1.000
_cell.length_b   1.000
_cell.length_c   1.000
_cell.angle_alpha   90.00
_cell.angle_beta   90.00
_cell.angle_gamma   90.00
#
_symmetry.space_group_name_H-M   'P 1'
#
loop_
_entity.id
_entity.type
_entity.pdbx_description
1 polymer ?
#
loop_
_entity_poly.entity_id
_entity_poly.type
_entity_poly.pdbx_seq_one_letter_code
_entity_poly.pdbx_strand_id
1 'polypeptide(L)'
;MPYQVLLQSPHEIVHGPATSHREDKLPLLQLSCSSASPSIHPLNLSELAGIMSLATLHTSQHPNLPTASATLFRAKEAKKLSFEQIAAHLGRNEVAAAAIFYGQAKASPEDIHKLASLLQIPQQPLEEQLSGFPDRGRSVEMPPKEPLIYRLYEIVQNYGYAYKAVLNEKFGDGIMSAISFSTKVEKETDEDGNNWAVITLRGKWLPFSRF
;
A
#
# COMPACT_ATOMS: atom_id res chain seq x y z
N MET A 1 -4.03 -17.53 37.48
CA MET A 1 -5.48 -17.45 37.26
C MET A 1 -5.72 -17.70 35.78
N PRO A 2 -6.44 -18.77 35.41
CA PRO A 2 -6.68 -19.10 34.01
C PRO A 2 -7.90 -18.33 33.46
N TYR A 3 -7.73 -17.69 32.32
CA TYR A 3 -8.85 -17.11 31.57
C TYR A 3 -9.57 -18.21 30.80
N GLN A 4 -10.82 -18.48 31.20
CA GLN A 4 -11.74 -19.33 30.45
C GLN A 4 -12.28 -18.56 29.24
N VAL A 5 -12.07 -19.12 28.06
CA VAL A 5 -12.71 -18.67 26.80
C VAL A 5 -14.06 -19.39 26.72
N LEU A 6 -15.13 -18.62 26.79
CA LEU A 6 -16.50 -19.08 26.52
C LEU A 6 -16.72 -19.17 25.01
N LEU A 7 -16.86 -20.39 24.50
CA LEU A 7 -17.34 -20.69 23.16
C LEU A 7 -18.88 -20.52 23.17
N GLN A 8 -19.39 -19.57 22.38
CA GLN A 8 -20.81 -19.45 22.06
C GLN A 8 -21.10 -20.20 20.77
N SER A 9 -22.12 -21.07 20.85
CA SER A 9 -22.65 -21.90 19.75
C SER A 9 -23.46 -21.07 18.74
N PRO A 10 -23.57 -21.51 17.47
CA PRO A 10 -24.31 -20.81 16.44
C PRO A 10 -25.82 -20.97 16.58
N HIS A 11 -26.56 -19.88 16.43
CA HIS A 11 -28.01 -19.86 16.36
C HIS A 11 -28.54 -20.36 15.00
N GLU A 12 -29.49 -21.26 15.08
CA GLU A 12 -30.30 -21.77 13.97
C GLU A 12 -31.17 -20.66 13.34
N ILE A 13 -31.16 -20.65 12.01
CA ILE A 13 -32.06 -19.79 11.21
C ILE A 13 -33.34 -20.58 10.93
N VAL A 14 -34.45 -20.10 11.50
CA VAL A 14 -35.80 -20.60 11.27
C VAL A 14 -36.37 -19.93 10.00
N HIS A 15 -36.74 -20.77 9.01
CA HIS A 15 -37.49 -20.35 7.82
C HIS A 15 -38.97 -20.22 8.15
N GLY A 16 -39.56 -19.02 7.91
CA GLY A 16 -41.00 -18.79 7.88
C GLY A 16 -41.53 -18.62 6.44
N PRO A 17 -42.83 -18.92 6.18
CA PRO A 17 -43.32 -19.18 4.82
C PRO A 17 -43.74 -17.93 4.06
N ALA A 18 -43.67 -18.07 2.73
CA ALA A 18 -44.10 -17.09 1.72
C ALA A 18 -45.58 -16.81 1.76
N THR A 19 -45.95 -15.53 1.70
CA THR A 19 -47.34 -15.07 1.39
C THR A 19 -47.35 -14.34 0.07
N SER A 20 -48.23 -14.83 -0.81
CA SER A 20 -48.61 -14.27 -2.11
C SER A 20 -49.52 -13.07 -1.93
N HIS A 21 -49.28 -11.97 -2.64
CA HIS A 21 -50.32 -10.98 -2.92
C HIS A 21 -50.17 -10.34 -4.32
N ARG A 22 -51.14 -10.72 -5.16
CA ARG A 22 -51.99 -9.94 -6.09
C ARG A 22 -51.37 -8.73 -6.81
N GLU A 23 -51.48 -8.90 -8.12
CA GLU A 23 -51.42 -7.86 -9.15
C GLU A 23 -52.62 -6.91 -9.03
N ASP A 24 -52.38 -5.59 -9.00
CA ASP A 24 -53.37 -4.57 -9.34
C ASP A 24 -52.88 -3.73 -10.53
N LYS A 25 -53.62 -3.85 -11.64
CA LYS A 25 -53.46 -3.05 -12.85
C LYS A 25 -54.09 -1.67 -12.63
N LEU A 26 -53.33 -0.61 -12.92
CA LEU A 26 -53.87 0.74 -13.14
C LEU A 26 -53.44 1.30 -14.51
N PRO A 27 -54.23 2.21 -15.14
CA PRO A 27 -54.26 2.38 -16.59
C PRO A 27 -53.26 3.40 -17.14
N LEU A 28 -52.92 3.18 -18.41
CA LEU A 28 -52.13 4.02 -19.30
C LEU A 28 -52.71 5.44 -19.45
N LEU A 29 -51.93 6.45 -19.04
CA LEU A 29 -52.07 7.82 -19.50
C LEU A 29 -50.98 8.10 -20.54
N GLN A 30 -51.39 8.22 -21.81
CA GLN A 30 -50.55 8.70 -22.89
C GLN A 30 -50.38 10.22 -22.75
N LEU A 31 -49.17 10.66 -22.45
CA LEU A 31 -48.73 12.05 -22.62
C LEU A 31 -47.67 12.07 -23.71
N SER A 32 -48.04 12.58 -24.87
CA SER A 32 -47.13 12.93 -25.95
C SER A 32 -46.32 14.16 -25.54
N CYS A 33 -45.04 14.02 -25.37
CA CYS A 33 -44.11 15.13 -25.24
C CYS A 33 -43.02 15.03 -26.29
N SER A 34 -43.02 15.99 -27.20
CA SER A 34 -41.94 16.22 -28.16
C SER A 34 -40.62 16.46 -27.43
N SER A 35 -39.64 15.63 -27.67
CA SER A 35 -38.32 15.75 -27.04
C SER A 35 -37.25 15.99 -28.08
N ALA A 36 -36.64 17.15 -28.01
CA ALA A 36 -35.26 17.30 -28.48
C ALA A 36 -34.36 16.69 -27.42
N SER A 37 -33.78 15.52 -27.68
CA SER A 37 -32.78 14.90 -26.84
C SER A 37 -31.43 15.59 -27.07
N PRO A 38 -30.72 16.03 -26.02
CA PRO A 38 -29.31 16.35 -26.15
C PRO A 38 -28.56 15.04 -26.39
N SER A 39 -27.82 14.96 -27.49
CA SER A 39 -26.89 13.85 -27.77
C SER A 39 -25.80 13.81 -26.71
N ILE A 40 -26.00 12.96 -25.74
CA ILE A 40 -24.88 12.58 -24.82
C ILE A 40 -23.96 11.69 -25.63
N HIS A 41 -22.82 12.23 -26.05
CA HIS A 41 -21.73 11.42 -26.56
C HIS A 41 -21.37 10.41 -25.46
N PRO A 42 -21.31 9.11 -25.77
CA PRO A 42 -20.81 8.15 -24.81
C PRO A 42 -19.36 8.53 -24.49
N LEU A 43 -19.11 8.91 -23.23
CA LEU A 43 -17.75 9.05 -22.72
C LEU A 43 -17.02 7.75 -23.01
N ASN A 44 -15.92 7.89 -23.75
CA ASN A 44 -15.12 6.76 -24.17
C ASN A 44 -14.60 6.02 -22.93
N LEU A 45 -15.02 4.78 -22.73
CA LEU A 45 -14.61 3.94 -21.61
C LEU A 45 -13.09 3.77 -21.49
N SER A 46 -12.34 4.11 -22.53
CA SER A 46 -10.87 4.16 -22.50
C SER A 46 -10.33 5.40 -21.78
N GLU A 47 -11.10 6.48 -21.61
CA GLU A 47 -10.71 7.66 -20.81
C GLU A 47 -10.97 7.48 -19.31
N LEU A 48 -11.81 6.53 -18.93
CA LEU A 48 -12.00 6.11 -17.53
C LEU A 48 -10.98 5.08 -17.07
N ALA A 49 -10.13 4.58 -17.97
CA ALA A 49 -9.01 3.70 -17.62
C ALA A 49 -7.95 4.50 -16.87
N GLY A 50 -8.13 4.58 -15.55
CA GLY A 50 -7.04 4.78 -14.65
C GLY A 50 -6.66 6.22 -14.34
N ILE A 51 -7.51 6.98 -13.65
CA ILE A 51 -6.98 7.94 -12.67
C ILE A 51 -6.35 7.09 -11.56
N MET A 52 -5.11 6.63 -11.80
CA MET A 52 -4.33 6.00 -10.73
C MET A 52 -4.14 7.06 -9.65
N SER A 53 -4.73 6.81 -8.48
CA SER A 53 -4.48 7.66 -7.32
C SER A 53 -3.01 7.55 -6.96
N LEU A 54 -2.27 8.64 -7.09
CA LEU A 54 -0.86 8.70 -6.78
C LEU A 54 -0.66 8.90 -5.27
N ALA A 55 0.33 8.22 -4.70
CA ALA A 55 0.73 8.47 -3.32
C ALA A 55 1.24 9.91 -3.17
N THR A 56 0.64 10.65 -2.24
CA THR A 56 0.98 12.03 -1.88
C THR A 56 1.45 12.10 -0.43
N LEU A 57 2.11 13.19 -0.06
CA LEU A 57 2.58 13.41 1.30
C LEU A 57 1.81 14.57 1.95
N HIS A 58 1.10 14.26 3.03
CA HIS A 58 0.55 15.28 3.92
C HIS A 58 1.56 15.57 5.03
N THR A 59 2.35 16.63 4.89
CA THR A 59 3.43 17.00 5.82
C THR A 59 2.97 17.18 7.25
N SER A 60 1.71 17.61 7.46
CA SER A 60 1.11 17.74 8.80
C SER A 60 0.92 16.38 9.51
N GLN A 61 0.83 15.27 8.77
CA GLN A 61 0.68 13.93 9.32
C GLN A 61 2.03 13.23 9.56
N HIS A 62 3.11 13.82 9.04
CA HIS A 62 4.46 13.24 9.10
C HIS A 62 5.50 14.30 9.51
N PRO A 63 5.42 14.85 10.74
CA PRO A 63 6.28 15.98 11.16
C PRO A 63 7.77 15.61 11.27
N ASN A 64 8.08 14.31 11.38
CA ASN A 64 9.45 13.81 11.59
C ASN A 64 10.15 13.37 10.31
N LEU A 65 9.59 13.65 9.13
CA LEU A 65 10.25 13.32 7.87
C LEU A 65 11.36 14.33 7.53
N PRO A 66 12.43 13.87 6.84
CA PRO A 66 13.47 14.76 6.32
C PRO A 66 12.89 15.82 5.36
N THR A 67 13.54 16.98 5.27
CA THR A 67 13.15 18.06 4.35
C THR A 67 13.13 17.60 2.89
N ALA A 68 14.02 16.68 2.51
CA ALA A 68 14.04 16.05 1.19
C ALA A 68 12.70 15.41 0.83
N SER A 69 12.00 14.82 1.79
CA SER A 69 10.71 14.15 1.56
C SER A 69 9.69 15.10 0.94
N ALA A 70 9.51 16.28 1.52
CA ALA A 70 8.57 17.29 1.00
C ALA A 70 8.94 17.74 -0.43
N THR A 71 10.24 17.91 -0.71
CA THR A 71 10.75 18.31 -2.02
C THR A 71 10.46 17.23 -3.07
N LEU A 72 10.78 15.97 -2.75
CA LEU A 72 10.59 14.83 -3.64
C LEU A 72 9.12 14.57 -3.95
N PHE A 73 8.27 14.54 -2.92
CA PHE A 73 6.83 14.29 -3.11
C PHE A 73 6.15 15.40 -3.91
N ARG A 74 6.48 16.66 -3.65
CA ARG A 74 5.95 17.79 -4.43
C ARG A 74 6.32 17.69 -5.91
N ALA A 75 7.57 17.34 -6.21
CA ALA A 75 8.04 17.19 -7.58
C ALA A 75 7.41 15.95 -8.26
N LYS A 76 7.28 14.84 -7.54
CA LYS A 76 6.57 13.64 -8.00
C LYS A 76 5.13 13.97 -8.39
N GLU A 77 4.41 14.71 -7.53
CA GLU A 77 3.03 15.13 -7.76
C GLU A 77 2.91 16.06 -8.98
N ALA A 78 3.77 17.06 -9.08
CA ALA A 78 3.82 17.98 -10.23
C ALA A 78 4.07 17.28 -11.56
N LYS A 79 4.86 16.19 -11.55
CA LYS A 79 5.14 15.35 -12.72
C LYS A 79 4.14 14.23 -12.93
N LYS A 80 3.18 14.04 -12.00
CA LYS A 80 2.19 12.94 -12.01
C LYS A 80 2.82 11.55 -12.16
N LEU A 81 3.96 11.32 -11.51
CA LEU A 81 4.69 10.05 -11.58
C LEU A 81 4.22 9.07 -10.51
N SER A 82 4.12 7.78 -10.86
CA SER A 82 3.96 6.68 -9.91
C SER A 82 5.32 6.26 -9.33
N PHE A 83 5.31 5.52 -8.21
CA PHE A 83 6.55 4.91 -7.71
C PHE A 83 7.08 3.82 -8.64
N GLU A 84 6.23 3.13 -9.37
CA GLU A 84 6.62 2.19 -10.43
C GLU A 84 7.50 2.87 -11.50
N GLN A 85 7.05 4.01 -12.02
CA GLN A 85 7.80 4.77 -13.02
C GLN A 85 9.13 5.30 -12.47
N ILE A 86 9.14 5.79 -11.23
CA ILE A 86 10.35 6.26 -10.55
C ILE A 86 11.31 5.09 -10.33
N ALA A 87 10.82 3.96 -9.85
CA ALA A 87 11.61 2.76 -9.60
C ALA A 87 12.25 2.23 -10.88
N ALA A 88 11.49 2.15 -11.98
CA ALA A 88 11.99 1.76 -13.28
C ALA A 88 13.14 2.68 -13.76
N HIS A 89 12.99 4.01 -13.58
CA HIS A 89 14.03 4.97 -13.94
C HIS A 89 15.30 4.84 -13.08
N LEU A 90 15.13 4.55 -11.79
CA LEU A 90 16.24 4.32 -10.87
C LEU A 90 16.93 2.96 -11.07
N GLY A 91 16.23 1.97 -11.64
CA GLY A 91 16.65 0.57 -11.66
C GLY A 91 16.55 -0.08 -10.27
N ARG A 92 15.55 0.31 -9.48
CA ARG A 92 15.28 -0.19 -8.12
C ARG A 92 13.89 -0.80 -8.02
N ASN A 93 13.64 -1.52 -6.92
CA ASN A 93 12.29 -1.93 -6.54
C ASN A 93 11.47 -0.71 -6.09
N GLU A 94 10.15 -0.72 -6.30
CA GLU A 94 9.23 0.37 -5.95
C GLU A 94 9.28 0.75 -4.48
N VAL A 95 9.27 -0.25 -3.58
CA VAL A 95 9.35 -0.01 -2.14
C VAL A 95 10.69 0.62 -1.77
N ALA A 96 11.79 0.23 -2.43
CA ALA A 96 13.10 0.85 -2.22
C ALA A 96 13.15 2.30 -2.71
N ALA A 97 12.52 2.60 -3.86
CA ALA A 97 12.37 3.96 -4.37
C ALA A 97 11.53 4.81 -3.40
N ALA A 98 10.37 4.30 -2.97
CA ALA A 98 9.52 4.97 -1.98
C ALA A 98 10.25 5.20 -0.65
N ALA A 99 11.06 4.24 -0.20
CA ALA A 99 11.84 4.36 1.03
C ALA A 99 12.86 5.53 1.00
N ILE A 100 13.39 5.89 -0.17
CA ILE A 100 14.22 7.11 -0.33
C ILE A 100 13.36 8.36 -0.06
N PHE A 101 12.15 8.41 -0.60
CA PHE A 101 11.22 9.53 -0.40
C PHE A 101 10.81 9.72 1.06
N TYR A 102 10.68 8.63 1.80
CA TYR A 102 10.38 8.66 3.24
C TYR A 102 11.64 8.73 4.14
N GLY A 103 12.82 8.91 3.56
CA GLY A 103 14.07 8.99 4.33
C GLY A 103 14.45 7.70 5.06
N GLN A 104 13.96 6.54 4.61
CA GLN A 104 14.22 5.24 5.22
C GLN A 104 15.27 4.43 4.45
N ALA A 105 15.67 4.87 3.27
CA ALA A 105 16.76 4.29 2.48
C ALA A 105 17.74 5.38 2.05
N LYS A 106 19.02 5.02 1.99
CA LYS A 106 20.05 5.91 1.47
C LYS A 106 20.00 5.94 -0.06
N ALA A 107 19.99 7.14 -0.63
CA ALA A 107 20.21 7.34 -2.05
C ALA A 107 21.71 7.25 -2.37
N SER A 108 22.07 6.57 -3.46
CA SER A 108 23.42 6.64 -4.02
C SER A 108 23.60 7.94 -4.82
N PRO A 109 24.81 8.37 -5.13
CA PRO A 109 25.04 9.50 -6.02
C PRO A 109 24.33 9.34 -7.38
N GLU A 110 24.29 8.11 -7.91
CA GLU A 110 23.57 7.79 -9.13
C GLU A 110 22.05 7.96 -8.98
N ASP A 111 21.47 7.51 -7.87
CA ASP A 111 20.05 7.72 -7.58
C ASP A 111 19.71 9.22 -7.51
N ILE A 112 20.56 10.00 -6.85
CA ILE A 112 20.37 11.45 -6.72
C ILE A 112 20.39 12.12 -8.08
N HIS A 113 21.35 11.77 -8.93
CA HIS A 113 21.45 12.26 -10.30
C HIS A 113 20.20 11.91 -11.13
N LYS A 114 19.77 10.65 -11.09
CA LYS A 114 18.58 10.16 -11.78
C LYS A 114 17.30 10.84 -11.27
N LEU A 115 17.14 10.99 -9.95
CA LEU A 115 16.00 11.69 -9.34
C LEU A 115 15.97 13.18 -9.74
N ALA A 116 17.12 13.87 -9.67
CA ALA A 116 17.22 15.27 -10.06
C ALA A 116 16.79 15.48 -11.51
N SER A 117 17.27 14.63 -12.42
CA SER A 117 16.91 14.67 -13.85
C SER A 117 15.43 14.37 -14.08
N LEU A 118 14.91 13.27 -13.53
CA LEU A 118 13.53 12.85 -13.73
C LEU A 118 12.52 13.86 -13.16
N LEU A 119 12.79 14.34 -11.95
CA LEU A 119 11.90 15.25 -11.22
C LEU A 119 12.12 16.72 -11.59
N GLN A 120 13.18 17.02 -12.34
CA GLN A 120 13.59 18.39 -12.69
C GLN A 120 13.83 19.27 -11.45
N ILE A 121 14.51 18.69 -10.47
CA ILE A 121 14.97 19.38 -9.25
C ILE A 121 16.46 19.71 -9.42
N PRO A 122 16.94 20.89 -8.97
CA PRO A 122 18.37 21.17 -8.95
C PRO A 122 19.14 20.10 -8.17
N GLN A 123 20.20 19.54 -8.77
CA GLN A 123 20.91 18.40 -8.22
C GLN A 123 21.61 18.73 -6.91
N GLN A 124 22.31 19.86 -6.84
CA GLN A 124 23.11 20.23 -5.66
C GLN A 124 22.29 20.32 -4.37
N PRO A 125 21.15 21.05 -4.29
CA PRO A 125 20.32 21.04 -3.09
C PRO A 125 19.76 19.67 -2.73
N LEU A 126 19.46 18.83 -3.73
CA LEU A 126 18.97 17.48 -3.50
C LEU A 126 20.08 16.58 -2.93
N GLU A 127 21.31 16.73 -3.44
CA GLU A 127 22.49 16.02 -2.95
C GLU A 127 22.80 16.36 -1.50
N GLU A 128 22.79 17.64 -1.14
CA GLU A 128 22.97 18.11 0.24
C GLU A 128 21.95 17.48 1.21
N GLN A 129 20.69 17.32 0.76
CA GLN A 129 19.62 16.74 1.58
C GLN A 129 19.66 15.22 1.67
N LEU A 130 20.17 14.51 0.66
CA LEU A 130 20.15 13.05 0.58
C LEU A 130 21.50 12.38 0.84
N SER A 131 22.59 13.13 0.97
CA SER A 131 23.95 12.59 1.21
C SER A 131 24.11 11.96 2.59
N GLY A 132 23.31 12.38 3.57
CA GLY A 132 23.35 11.90 4.93
C GLY A 132 22.94 10.45 5.10
N PHE A 133 23.10 9.94 6.33
CA PHE A 133 22.57 8.63 6.70
C PHE A 133 21.10 8.73 7.09
N PRO A 134 20.26 7.82 6.61
CA PRO A 134 18.85 7.75 7.02
C PRO A 134 18.69 7.48 8.51
N ASP A 135 17.83 8.24 9.17
CA ASP A 135 17.42 7.98 10.56
C ASP A 135 16.20 7.05 10.56
N ARG A 136 16.46 5.75 10.48
CA ARG A 136 15.44 4.73 10.27
C ARG A 136 14.56 4.52 11.48
N GLY A 137 13.25 4.35 11.23
CA GLY A 137 12.25 4.00 12.25
C GLY A 137 11.71 5.17 13.06
N ARG A 138 12.30 6.37 12.98
CA ARG A 138 11.83 7.55 13.75
C ARG A 138 10.52 8.15 13.27
N SER A 139 10.17 7.89 12.02
CA SER A 139 8.95 8.45 11.40
C SER A 139 7.66 7.76 11.85
N VAL A 140 7.75 6.65 12.54
CA VAL A 140 6.58 5.84 12.96
C VAL A 140 6.56 5.69 14.47
N GLU A 141 5.48 6.14 15.10
CA GLU A 141 5.19 5.84 16.52
C GLU A 141 4.70 4.39 16.66
N MET A 142 5.08 3.73 17.76
CA MET A 142 4.62 2.38 18.08
C MET A 142 3.65 2.37 19.27
N PRO A 143 2.51 1.66 19.20
CA PRO A 143 1.99 0.95 18.00
C PRO A 143 1.54 1.93 16.90
N PRO A 144 1.60 1.53 15.62
CA PRO A 144 1.19 2.40 14.50
C PRO A 144 -0.29 2.78 14.61
N LYS A 145 -0.63 4.03 14.28
CA LYS A 145 -2.02 4.53 14.30
C LYS A 145 -2.65 4.54 12.90
N GLU A 146 -1.83 4.57 11.85
CA GLU A 146 -2.31 4.52 10.47
C GLU A 146 -2.92 3.12 10.20
N PRO A 147 -4.16 3.03 9.66
CA PRO A 147 -4.91 1.77 9.59
C PRO A 147 -4.20 0.66 8.81
N LEU A 148 -3.59 0.95 7.67
CA LEU A 148 -2.88 -0.06 6.86
C LEU A 148 -1.61 -0.54 7.57
N ILE A 149 -0.83 0.37 8.13
CA ILE A 149 0.41 0.03 8.84
C ILE A 149 0.07 -0.75 10.12
N TYR A 150 -1.02 -0.39 10.80
CA TYR A 150 -1.51 -1.14 11.95
C TYR A 150 -1.90 -2.58 11.57
N ARG A 151 -2.53 -2.81 10.40
CA ARG A 151 -2.85 -4.18 9.94
C ARG A 151 -1.59 -5.01 9.66
N LEU A 152 -0.55 -4.41 9.08
CA LEU A 152 0.73 -5.10 8.92
C LEU A 152 1.38 -5.45 10.26
N TYR A 153 1.31 -4.54 11.22
CA TYR A 153 1.76 -4.78 12.60
C TYR A 153 0.95 -5.91 13.27
N GLU A 154 -0.36 -5.90 13.12
CA GLU A 154 -1.27 -6.92 13.66
C GLU A 154 -0.96 -8.32 13.09
N ILE A 155 -0.61 -8.44 11.80
CA ILE A 155 -0.17 -9.70 11.20
C ILE A 155 1.06 -10.25 11.94
N VAL A 156 2.06 -9.42 12.19
CA VAL A 156 3.26 -9.83 12.93
C VAL A 156 2.92 -10.15 14.39
N GLN A 157 2.05 -9.37 15.03
CA GLN A 157 1.63 -9.61 16.41
C GLN A 157 0.90 -10.95 16.58
N ASN A 158 0.02 -11.30 15.64
CA ASN A 158 -0.76 -12.53 15.69
C ASN A 158 0.02 -13.76 15.23
N TYR A 159 0.80 -13.64 14.18
CA TYR A 159 1.47 -14.77 13.52
C TYR A 159 2.98 -14.81 13.72
N GLY A 160 3.58 -13.84 14.39
CA GLY A 160 5.03 -13.74 14.53
C GLY A 160 5.67 -14.98 15.16
N TYR A 161 5.06 -15.53 16.21
CA TYR A 161 5.55 -16.77 16.83
C TYR A 161 5.36 -18.00 15.93
N ALA A 162 4.30 -18.04 15.13
CA ALA A 162 4.11 -19.10 14.15
C ALA A 162 5.17 -19.03 13.04
N TYR A 163 5.44 -17.82 12.53
CA TYR A 163 6.57 -17.61 11.61
C TYR A 163 7.89 -18.04 12.21
N LYS A 164 8.16 -17.65 13.47
CA LYS A 164 9.38 -18.05 14.18
C LYS A 164 9.52 -19.57 14.24
N ALA A 165 8.48 -20.27 14.65
CA ALA A 165 8.51 -21.74 14.77
C ALA A 165 8.85 -22.39 13.42
N VAL A 166 8.14 -22.03 12.35
CA VAL A 166 8.38 -22.59 11.01
C VAL A 166 9.76 -22.22 10.47
N LEU A 167 10.22 -20.99 10.70
CA LEU A 167 11.56 -20.56 10.29
C LEU A 167 12.66 -21.34 11.02
N ASN A 168 12.52 -21.55 12.33
CA ASN A 168 13.47 -22.34 13.11
C ASN A 168 13.49 -23.81 12.67
N GLU A 169 12.35 -24.41 12.33
CA GLU A 169 12.32 -25.77 11.77
C GLU A 169 13.05 -25.88 10.42
N LYS A 170 12.97 -24.85 9.58
CA LYS A 170 13.60 -24.85 8.26
C LYS A 170 15.07 -24.48 8.26
N PHE A 171 15.47 -23.56 9.14
CA PHE A 171 16.80 -22.92 9.08
C PHE A 171 17.64 -23.07 10.36
N GLY A 172 17.09 -23.63 11.43
CA GLY A 172 17.72 -23.66 12.75
C GLY A 172 17.56 -22.34 13.51
N ASP A 173 18.29 -22.21 14.62
CA ASP A 173 18.23 -21.02 15.46
C ASP A 173 18.91 -19.82 14.80
N GLY A 174 18.17 -18.72 14.66
CA GLY A 174 18.68 -17.54 13.96
C GLY A 174 17.60 -16.46 13.77
N ILE A 175 17.95 -15.48 12.94
CA ILE A 175 17.05 -14.37 12.56
C ILE A 175 17.07 -14.13 11.05
N MET A 176 15.97 -13.61 10.54
CA MET A 176 15.91 -13.05 9.19
C MET A 176 16.44 -11.61 9.21
N SER A 177 17.43 -11.31 8.39
CA SER A 177 18.01 -9.96 8.30
C SER A 177 17.03 -8.97 7.70
N ALA A 178 16.85 -7.83 8.34
CA ALA A 178 16.21 -6.65 7.76
C ALA A 178 17.21 -5.68 7.11
N ILE A 179 18.50 -6.04 7.06
CA ILE A 179 19.58 -5.27 6.42
C ILE A 179 19.92 -5.86 5.05
N SER A 180 20.30 -7.14 5.02
CA SER A 180 20.39 -7.92 3.78
C SER A 180 18.98 -8.36 3.37
N PHE A 181 18.20 -7.42 2.85
CA PHE A 181 16.75 -7.50 2.74
C PHE A 181 16.26 -6.92 1.42
N SER A 182 15.22 -7.53 0.89
CA SER A 182 14.45 -6.99 -0.23
C SER A 182 12.95 -7.25 0.00
N THR A 183 12.13 -6.40 -0.55
CA THR A 183 10.67 -6.54 -0.47
C THR A 183 10.02 -6.02 -1.76
N LYS A 184 8.86 -6.55 -2.09
CA LYS A 184 8.03 -6.08 -3.20
C LYS A 184 6.56 -6.13 -2.81
N VAL A 185 5.76 -5.31 -3.49
CA VAL A 185 4.29 -5.31 -3.40
C VAL A 185 3.75 -5.63 -4.78
N GLU A 186 2.83 -6.57 -4.85
CA GLU A 186 2.15 -6.98 -6.08
C GLU A 186 0.65 -6.95 -5.87
N LYS A 187 -0.06 -6.66 -6.95
CA LYS A 187 -1.51 -6.78 -7.01
C LYS A 187 -1.84 -8.06 -7.76
N GLU A 188 -2.62 -8.92 -7.14
CA GLU A 188 -3.24 -10.07 -7.79
C GLU A 188 -4.76 -9.88 -7.85
N THR A 189 -5.40 -10.43 -8.88
CA THR A 189 -6.85 -10.44 -9.00
C THR A 189 -7.28 -11.89 -9.14
N ASP A 190 -8.21 -12.34 -8.29
CA ASP A 190 -8.75 -13.70 -8.34
C ASP A 190 -9.82 -13.86 -9.44
N GLU A 191 -10.32 -15.10 -9.61
CA GLU A 191 -11.32 -15.43 -10.62
C GLU A 191 -12.66 -14.72 -10.40
N ASP A 192 -12.96 -14.30 -9.16
CA ASP A 192 -14.16 -13.55 -8.78
C ASP A 192 -13.99 -12.03 -8.97
N GLY A 193 -12.81 -11.56 -9.40
CA GLY A 193 -12.48 -10.16 -9.61
C GLY A 193 -12.04 -9.41 -8.36
N ASN A 194 -11.80 -10.10 -7.22
CA ASN A 194 -11.30 -9.46 -6.02
C ASN A 194 -9.80 -9.17 -6.14
N ASN A 195 -9.38 -8.01 -5.62
CA ASN A 195 -7.98 -7.62 -5.59
C ASN A 195 -7.30 -8.08 -4.30
N TRP A 196 -6.14 -8.68 -4.44
CA TRP A 196 -5.27 -9.13 -3.36
C TRP A 196 -3.97 -8.33 -3.35
N ALA A 197 -3.56 -7.91 -2.17
CA ALA A 197 -2.24 -7.31 -1.96
C ALA A 197 -1.27 -8.42 -1.53
N VAL A 198 -0.24 -8.66 -2.35
CA VAL A 198 0.82 -9.62 -2.04
C VAL A 198 2.08 -8.86 -1.66
N ILE A 199 2.57 -9.08 -0.44
CA ILE A 199 3.80 -8.48 0.06
C ILE A 199 4.83 -9.58 0.28
N THR A 200 5.91 -9.53 -0.47
CA THR A 200 7.03 -10.47 -0.31
C THR A 200 8.12 -9.84 0.53
N LEU A 201 8.52 -10.52 1.58
CA LEU A 201 9.65 -10.17 2.43
C LEU A 201 10.76 -11.21 2.24
N ARG A 202 11.95 -10.79 1.81
CA ARG A 202 13.11 -11.67 1.60
C ARG A 202 14.30 -11.12 2.35
N GLY A 203 14.75 -11.83 3.37
CA GLY A 203 15.92 -11.48 4.16
C GLY A 203 16.92 -12.65 4.24
N LYS A 204 18.20 -12.33 4.31
CA LYS A 204 19.24 -13.32 4.54
C LYS A 204 19.07 -13.95 5.92
N TRP A 205 19.12 -15.28 6.02
CA TRP A 205 19.14 -15.95 7.30
C TRP A 205 20.49 -15.78 8.00
N LEU A 206 20.47 -15.41 9.26
CA LEU A 206 21.65 -15.20 10.11
C LEU A 206 21.52 -16.13 11.31
N PRO A 207 22.25 -17.28 11.32
CA PRO A 207 22.22 -18.20 12.45
C PRO A 207 22.92 -17.57 13.66
N PHE A 208 22.44 -17.87 14.86
CA PHE A 208 23.13 -17.51 16.08
C PHE A 208 24.40 -18.36 16.23
N SER A 209 25.51 -17.71 16.58
CA SER A 209 26.77 -18.38 16.86
C SER A 209 26.68 -19.13 18.19
N ARG A 210 27.26 -20.29 18.24
CA ARG A 210 27.51 -20.98 19.49
C ARG A 210 28.76 -20.37 20.15
N PHE A 211 28.62 -19.79 21.31
CA PHE A 211 29.69 -19.21 22.12
C PHE A 211 29.91 -20.02 23.38
#